data_cf0661633ba92ee10c245190dfef428e
#
_entry.id   cf0661633ba92ee10c245190dfef428e
#
_cell.length_a   1.000
_cell.length_b   1.000
_cell.length_c   1.000
_cell.angle_alpha   90.00
_cell.angle_beta   90.00
_cell.angle_gamma   90.00
#
_symmetry.space_group_name_H-M   'P 1'
#
loop_
_entity.id
_entity.type
_entity.pdbx_description
1 polymer ?
#
loop_
_entity_poly.entity_id
_entity_poly.type
_entity_poly.pdbx_seq_one_letter_code
_entity_poly.pdbx_strand_id
1 'polypeptide(L)'
;IDQAWCNGPHRGCHLHFTRGRLGSKGATGEASRWLQGAHAQRVKNLSYYKDHGEQCRKSIARLTHQLRSVMRMAQTRLPVPAKEGELVPGLVWRALKVNDSRGFFERETVSSPDFTVDLMLDASASRGEYQQVIASQAYVIAESLRQCGIPYQVYSFCTLRNYTVLTLFKDY
;
A
#
# COMPACT_ATOMS: atom_id res chain seq x y z
N ILE A 1 -8.14 19.37 17.19
CA ILE A 1 -7.86 18.86 15.84
C ILE A 1 -8.28 19.89 14.81
N ASP A 2 -9.56 20.36 14.81
CA ASP A 2 -10.05 21.34 13.83
C ASP A 2 -9.23 22.63 13.81
N GLN A 3 -8.84 23.17 14.99
CA GLN A 3 -8.02 24.38 15.06
C GLN A 3 -6.64 24.23 14.41
N ALA A 4 -6.08 23.02 14.40
CA ALA A 4 -4.77 22.77 13.82
C ALA A 4 -4.84 22.52 12.30
N TRP A 5 -5.92 21.91 11.79
CA TRP A 5 -6.03 21.44 10.41
C TRP A 5 -7.01 22.23 9.56
N CYS A 6 -8.04 22.83 10.17
CA CYS A 6 -9.10 23.57 9.47
C CYS A 6 -8.85 25.08 9.48
N ASN A 7 -7.66 25.51 9.08
CA ASN A 7 -7.27 26.90 8.95
C ASN A 7 -6.83 27.24 7.51
N GLY A 8 -6.55 28.50 7.24
CA GLY A 8 -6.13 28.96 5.91
C GLY A 8 -7.12 28.57 4.82
N PRO A 9 -6.71 27.83 3.76
CA PRO A 9 -7.59 27.38 2.67
C PRO A 9 -8.72 26.45 3.14
N HIS A 10 -8.57 25.80 4.28
CA HIS A 10 -9.55 24.87 4.85
C HIS A 10 -10.42 25.50 5.95
N ARG A 11 -10.43 26.84 6.02
CA ARG A 11 -11.27 27.57 6.99
C ARG A 11 -12.75 27.26 6.75
N GLY A 12 -13.41 26.81 7.82
CA GLY A 12 -14.81 26.39 7.76
C GLY A 12 -15.03 24.91 7.49
N CYS A 13 -13.98 24.13 7.29
CA CYS A 13 -14.06 22.67 7.29
C CYS A 13 -14.16 22.13 8.72
N HIS A 14 -14.78 20.96 8.86
CA HIS A 14 -14.87 20.23 10.12
C HIS A 14 -14.49 18.79 9.90
N LEU A 15 -13.70 18.20 10.81
CA LEU A 15 -13.29 16.81 10.77
C LEU A 15 -14.19 15.97 11.70
N HIS A 16 -14.81 14.93 11.16
CA HIS A 16 -15.62 13.98 11.90
C HIS A 16 -15.02 12.59 11.81
N PHE A 17 -14.69 12.00 12.96
CA PHE A 17 -14.19 10.64 13.05
C PHE A 17 -15.29 9.71 13.52
N THR A 18 -15.52 8.62 12.79
CA THR A 18 -16.49 7.60 13.15
C THR A 18 -15.81 6.23 13.24
N ARG A 19 -16.39 5.31 13.99
CA ARG A 19 -15.87 3.93 14.07
C ARG A 19 -16.25 3.07 12.86
N GLY A 20 -16.80 3.68 11.81
CA GLY A 20 -17.11 2.99 10.55
C GLY A 20 -18.12 1.84 10.68
N ARG A 21 -18.99 1.86 11.70
CA ARG A 21 -20.04 0.84 11.85
C ARG A 21 -21.13 1.09 10.83
N LEU A 22 -21.14 0.34 9.75
CA LEU A 22 -22.26 0.23 8.84
C LEU A 22 -23.36 -0.61 9.51
N GLY A 23 -24.05 -0.03 10.48
CA GLY A 23 -25.17 -0.69 11.16
C GLY A 23 -26.45 -0.52 10.34
N SER A 24 -27.02 -1.62 9.87
CA SER A 24 -28.35 -1.62 9.23
C SER A 24 -29.50 -1.46 10.23
N LYS A 25 -29.25 -1.65 11.52
CA LYS A 25 -30.29 -1.53 12.56
C LYS A 25 -30.71 -0.07 12.74
N GLY A 26 -31.91 0.26 12.30
CA GLY A 26 -32.51 1.59 12.43
C GLY A 26 -32.23 2.55 11.25
N ALA A 27 -31.54 2.11 10.20
CA ALA A 27 -31.41 2.92 9.01
C ALA A 27 -32.73 2.98 8.23
N THR A 28 -33.24 4.20 8.03
CA THR A 28 -34.49 4.45 7.28
C THR A 28 -34.19 5.37 6.08
N GLY A 29 -35.06 5.33 5.08
CA GLY A 29 -35.02 6.26 3.98
C GLY A 29 -33.72 6.17 3.13
N GLU A 30 -33.03 7.30 3.00
CA GLU A 30 -31.86 7.45 2.11
C GLU A 30 -30.66 6.63 2.58
N ALA A 31 -30.44 6.55 3.90
CA ALA A 31 -29.36 5.75 4.48
C ALA A 31 -29.54 4.25 4.19
N SER A 32 -30.78 3.75 4.24
CA SER A 32 -31.09 2.37 3.88
C SER A 32 -30.79 2.07 2.41
N ARG A 33 -31.18 2.98 1.51
CA ARG A 33 -30.88 2.85 0.06
C ARG A 33 -29.39 2.83 -0.21
N TRP A 34 -28.64 3.71 0.47
CA TRP A 34 -27.17 3.76 0.33
C TRP A 34 -26.53 2.44 0.80
N LEU A 35 -26.94 1.91 1.94
CA LEU A 35 -26.45 0.63 2.46
C LEU A 35 -26.77 -0.55 1.51
N GLN A 36 -27.98 -0.58 0.96
CA GLN A 36 -28.37 -1.58 -0.04
C GLN A 36 -27.51 -1.46 -1.31
N GLY A 37 -27.25 -0.23 -1.78
CA GLY A 37 -26.36 0.04 -2.90
C GLY A 37 -24.93 -0.42 -2.65
N ALA A 38 -24.38 -0.13 -1.48
CA ALA A 38 -23.04 -0.56 -1.06
C ALA A 38 -22.93 -2.11 -1.00
N HIS A 39 -23.97 -2.77 -0.47
CA HIS A 39 -24.03 -4.23 -0.45
C HIS A 39 -24.13 -4.83 -1.85
N ALA A 40 -24.98 -4.29 -2.70
CA ALA A 40 -25.11 -4.73 -4.09
C ALA A 40 -23.79 -4.56 -4.86
N GLN A 41 -23.10 -3.43 -4.65
CA GLN A 41 -21.78 -3.19 -5.24
C GLN A 41 -20.72 -4.18 -4.74
N ARG A 42 -20.72 -4.51 -3.46
CA ARG A 42 -19.85 -5.55 -2.91
C ARG A 42 -20.05 -6.90 -3.59
N VAL A 43 -21.30 -7.30 -3.81
CA VAL A 43 -21.61 -8.56 -4.51
C VAL A 43 -21.10 -8.52 -5.95
N LYS A 44 -21.31 -7.41 -6.67
CA LYS A 44 -20.76 -7.23 -8.01
C LYS A 44 -19.23 -7.32 -8.06
N ASN A 45 -18.54 -6.66 -7.12
CA ASN A 45 -17.09 -6.69 -7.04
C ASN A 45 -16.56 -8.11 -6.81
N LEU A 46 -17.21 -8.88 -5.92
CA LEU A 46 -16.85 -10.26 -5.65
C LEU A 46 -17.10 -11.19 -6.84
N SER A 47 -18.23 -11.00 -7.55
CA SER A 47 -18.51 -11.76 -8.78
C SER A 47 -17.46 -11.48 -9.84
N TYR A 48 -17.20 -10.20 -10.11
CA TYR A 48 -16.19 -9.79 -11.07
C TYR A 48 -14.80 -10.39 -10.75
N TYR A 49 -14.40 -10.36 -9.49
CA TYR A 49 -13.13 -10.96 -9.06
C TYR A 49 -13.11 -12.48 -9.29
N LYS A 50 -14.22 -13.18 -9.04
CA LYS A 50 -14.32 -14.63 -9.28
C LYS A 50 -14.20 -14.95 -10.77
N ASP A 51 -14.89 -14.20 -11.62
CA ASP A 51 -14.91 -14.39 -13.08
C ASP A 51 -13.52 -14.12 -13.71
N HIS A 52 -12.75 -13.18 -13.12
CA HIS A 52 -11.41 -12.81 -13.58
C HIS A 52 -10.29 -13.36 -12.68
N GLY A 53 -10.58 -14.35 -11.85
CA GLY A 53 -9.67 -14.83 -10.79
C GLY A 53 -8.33 -15.35 -11.32
N GLU A 54 -8.32 -16.01 -12.49
CA GLU A 54 -7.07 -16.48 -13.09
C GLU A 54 -6.18 -15.32 -13.56
N GLN A 55 -6.78 -14.32 -14.20
CA GLN A 55 -6.08 -13.12 -14.64
C GLN A 55 -5.53 -12.33 -13.45
N CYS A 56 -6.32 -12.20 -12.38
CA CYS A 56 -5.86 -11.58 -11.14
C CYS A 56 -4.65 -12.31 -10.54
N ARG A 57 -4.68 -13.65 -10.47
CA ARG A 57 -3.55 -14.44 -9.97
C ARG A 57 -2.28 -14.24 -10.81
N LYS A 58 -2.41 -14.25 -12.13
CA LYS A 58 -1.28 -13.98 -13.06
C LYS A 58 -0.70 -12.57 -12.82
N SER A 59 -1.58 -11.58 -12.65
CA SER A 59 -1.18 -10.19 -12.38
C SER A 59 -0.47 -10.05 -11.03
N ILE A 60 -0.99 -10.71 -9.97
CA ILE A 60 -0.35 -10.76 -8.66
C ILE A 60 1.05 -11.37 -8.75
N ALA A 61 1.19 -12.53 -9.39
CA ALA A 61 2.49 -13.20 -9.52
C ALA A 61 3.49 -12.31 -10.27
N ARG A 62 3.08 -11.69 -11.38
CA ARG A 62 3.91 -10.78 -12.16
C ARG A 62 4.35 -9.57 -11.35
N LEU A 63 3.41 -8.88 -10.71
CA LEU A 63 3.70 -7.69 -9.91
C LEU A 63 4.58 -8.03 -8.71
N THR A 64 4.31 -9.11 -8.00
CA THR A 64 5.15 -9.61 -6.89
C THR A 64 6.59 -9.85 -7.35
N HIS A 65 6.77 -10.50 -8.51
CA HIS A 65 8.09 -10.75 -9.06
C HIS A 65 8.81 -9.42 -9.40
N GLN A 66 8.13 -8.47 -10.03
CA GLN A 66 8.68 -7.16 -10.35
C GLN A 66 9.08 -6.38 -9.11
N LEU A 67 8.20 -6.32 -8.09
CA LEU A 67 8.48 -5.66 -6.82
C LEU A 67 9.71 -6.27 -6.13
N ARG A 68 9.78 -7.59 -6.01
CA ARG A 68 10.94 -8.28 -5.44
C ARG A 68 12.23 -8.00 -6.22
N SER A 69 12.15 -7.89 -7.55
CA SER A 69 13.31 -7.55 -8.39
C SER A 69 13.80 -6.14 -8.10
N VAL A 70 12.89 -5.16 -8.09
CA VAL A 70 13.23 -3.75 -7.78
C VAL A 70 13.78 -3.61 -6.37
N MET A 71 13.15 -4.27 -5.38
CA MET A 71 13.65 -4.25 -4.00
C MET A 71 15.06 -4.82 -3.88
N ARG A 72 15.35 -5.93 -4.56
CA ARG A 72 16.71 -6.49 -4.59
C ARG A 72 17.71 -5.53 -5.22
N MET A 73 17.35 -4.84 -6.30
CA MET A 73 18.21 -3.83 -6.92
C MET A 73 18.46 -2.64 -5.98
N ALA A 74 17.42 -2.18 -5.29
CA ALA A 74 17.53 -1.09 -4.33
C ALA A 74 18.36 -1.47 -3.09
N GLN A 75 18.34 -2.74 -2.70
CA GLN A 75 19.13 -3.29 -1.59
C GLN A 75 20.59 -3.55 -1.95
N THR A 76 20.98 -3.47 -3.23
CA THR A 76 22.38 -3.57 -3.65
C THR A 76 23.09 -2.26 -3.27
N ARG A 77 23.29 -2.06 -1.97
CA ARG A 77 24.19 -1.01 -1.47
C ARG A 77 25.61 -1.37 -1.95
N LEU A 78 26.36 -0.35 -2.34
CA LEU A 78 27.77 -0.50 -2.63
C LEU A 78 28.44 -1.19 -1.44
N PRO A 79 29.20 -2.26 -1.67
CA PRO A 79 29.87 -2.97 -0.60
C PRO A 79 30.77 -1.99 0.16
N VAL A 80 30.58 -1.90 1.45
CA VAL A 80 31.36 -1.00 2.32
C VAL A 80 32.63 -1.74 2.77
N PRO A 81 33.83 -1.15 2.65
CA PRO A 81 35.04 -1.76 3.16
C PRO A 81 34.94 -1.98 4.67
N ALA A 82 35.07 -3.25 5.09
CA ALA A 82 34.92 -3.68 6.48
C ALA A 82 36.12 -4.52 6.92
N LYS A 83 36.20 -4.81 8.22
CA LYS A 83 37.21 -5.69 8.79
C LYS A 83 36.83 -7.16 8.73
N GLU A 84 35.53 -7.43 8.53
CA GLU A 84 34.94 -8.77 8.49
C GLU A 84 33.98 -8.85 7.29
N GLY A 85 33.67 -10.07 6.81
CA GLY A 85 32.75 -10.28 5.70
C GLY A 85 33.40 -11.03 4.53
N GLU A 86 33.03 -10.65 3.30
CA GLU A 86 33.56 -11.26 2.07
C GLU A 86 34.96 -10.68 1.75
N LEU A 87 35.99 -11.54 1.72
CA LEU A 87 37.36 -11.12 1.42
C LEU A 87 37.46 -10.61 -0.02
N VAL A 88 38.08 -9.45 -0.18
CA VAL A 88 38.41 -8.88 -1.48
C VAL A 88 39.89 -9.05 -1.76
N PRO A 89 40.28 -9.99 -2.62
CA PRO A 89 41.72 -10.30 -2.86
C PRO A 89 42.51 -9.08 -3.29
N GLY A 90 41.93 -8.19 -4.08
CA GLY A 90 42.58 -6.94 -4.53
C GLY A 90 42.84 -5.90 -3.44
N LEU A 91 42.27 -6.07 -2.22
CA LEU A 91 42.50 -5.15 -1.10
C LEU A 91 43.45 -5.71 -0.01
N VAL A 92 43.86 -6.99 -0.12
CA VAL A 92 44.74 -7.66 0.86
C VAL A 92 46.09 -6.93 1.00
N TRP A 93 46.62 -6.37 -0.08
CA TRP A 93 47.86 -5.61 -0.07
C TRP A 93 47.81 -4.38 0.86
N ARG A 94 46.61 -3.82 1.11
CA ARG A 94 46.44 -2.66 2.00
C ARG A 94 46.76 -3.03 3.45
N ALA A 95 46.30 -4.20 3.89
CA ALA A 95 46.65 -4.72 5.21
C ALA A 95 48.15 -4.91 5.39
N LEU A 96 48.84 -5.39 4.33
CA LEU A 96 50.27 -5.68 4.37
C LEU A 96 51.17 -4.46 4.23
N LYS A 97 50.75 -3.45 3.45
CA LYS A 97 51.58 -2.30 3.12
C LYS A 97 51.21 -1.00 3.81
N VAL A 98 49.94 -0.82 4.15
CA VAL A 98 49.38 0.44 4.68
C VAL A 98 48.77 0.26 6.08
N ASN A 99 48.87 -0.95 6.62
CA ASN A 99 48.25 -1.32 7.91
C ASN A 99 46.76 -1.02 8.00
N ASP A 100 46.04 -1.13 6.86
CA ASP A 100 44.60 -0.96 6.77
C ASP A 100 43.92 -2.33 6.71
N SER A 101 43.31 -2.77 7.82
CA SER A 101 42.70 -4.09 7.95
C SER A 101 41.34 -4.22 7.25
N ARG A 102 40.85 -3.19 6.54
CA ARG A 102 39.57 -3.20 5.80
C ARG A 102 39.74 -3.89 4.43
N GLY A 103 40.07 -5.17 4.46
CA GLY A 103 40.22 -6.03 3.29
C GLY A 103 38.99 -6.83 2.92
N PHE A 104 37.88 -6.60 3.61
CA PHE A 104 36.61 -7.29 3.43
C PHE A 104 35.52 -6.32 3.00
N PHE A 105 34.49 -6.85 2.35
CA PHE A 105 33.23 -6.14 2.17
C PHE A 105 32.15 -6.73 3.05
N GLU A 106 31.47 -5.87 3.77
CA GLU A 106 30.27 -6.21 4.48
C GLU A 106 29.05 -5.95 3.56
N ARG A 107 28.21 -6.98 3.38
CA ARG A 107 26.91 -6.85 2.75
C ARG A 107 25.87 -6.67 3.84
N GLU A 108 25.44 -5.45 4.07
CA GLU A 108 24.34 -5.17 4.95
C GLU A 108 23.06 -5.73 4.33
N THR A 109 22.56 -6.85 4.86
CA THR A 109 21.28 -7.43 4.46
C THR A 109 20.16 -6.63 5.12
N VAL A 110 19.56 -5.70 4.40
CA VAL A 110 18.33 -5.04 4.86
C VAL A 110 17.21 -6.05 4.73
N SER A 111 16.73 -6.56 5.85
CA SER A 111 15.73 -7.62 5.91
C SER A 111 14.29 -7.15 5.65
N SER A 112 14.05 -5.85 5.61
CA SER A 112 12.72 -5.26 5.50
C SER A 112 12.75 -4.01 4.61
N PRO A 113 11.70 -3.73 3.84
CA PRO A 113 11.61 -2.48 3.10
C PRO A 113 11.50 -1.30 4.07
N ASP A 114 12.30 -0.26 3.85
CA ASP A 114 12.30 0.99 4.64
C ASP A 114 11.16 1.95 4.21
N PHE A 115 10.14 1.46 3.54
CA PHE A 115 9.03 2.27 3.05
C PHE A 115 7.70 1.56 3.27
N THR A 116 6.64 2.35 3.37
CA THR A 116 5.24 1.93 3.43
C THR A 116 4.50 2.39 2.19
N VAL A 117 3.37 1.76 1.88
CA VAL A 117 2.57 2.10 0.71
C VAL A 117 1.14 2.42 1.12
N ASP A 118 0.66 3.59 0.71
CA ASP A 118 -0.73 4.00 0.87
C ASP A 118 -1.49 3.81 -0.44
N LEU A 119 -2.52 2.97 -0.42
CA LEU A 119 -3.44 2.77 -1.52
C LEU A 119 -4.70 3.60 -1.30
N MET A 120 -4.82 4.68 -2.05
CA MET A 120 -6.02 5.51 -2.03
C MET A 120 -6.89 5.21 -3.24
N LEU A 121 -8.13 4.78 -2.98
CA LEU A 121 -9.09 4.39 -4.00
C LEU A 121 -10.14 5.47 -4.21
N ASP A 122 -10.37 5.83 -5.47
CA ASP A 122 -11.49 6.72 -5.83
C ASP A 122 -12.80 5.91 -5.86
N ALA A 123 -13.62 6.13 -4.85
CA ALA A 123 -14.96 5.54 -4.73
C ALA A 123 -16.08 6.53 -5.11
N SER A 124 -15.77 7.58 -5.87
CA SER A 124 -16.72 8.59 -6.31
C SER A 124 -17.83 7.99 -7.19
N ALA A 125 -19.03 8.55 -7.12
CA ALA A 125 -20.18 8.08 -7.89
C ALA A 125 -19.94 8.12 -9.42
N SER A 126 -19.11 9.05 -9.91
CA SER A 126 -18.70 9.15 -11.31
C SER A 126 -17.93 7.92 -11.82
N ARG A 127 -17.40 7.11 -10.92
CA ARG A 127 -16.67 5.86 -11.21
C ARG A 127 -17.52 4.61 -11.07
N GLY A 128 -18.85 4.75 -10.93
CA GLY A 128 -19.76 3.64 -10.66
C GLY A 128 -19.62 2.45 -11.60
N GLU A 129 -19.40 2.70 -12.89
CA GLU A 129 -19.22 1.64 -13.92
C GLU A 129 -17.89 0.89 -13.77
N TYR A 130 -16.87 1.53 -13.20
CA TYR A 130 -15.51 0.97 -13.08
C TYR A 130 -15.18 0.46 -11.68
N GLN A 131 -16.10 0.55 -10.72
CA GLN A 131 -15.81 0.17 -9.33
C GLN A 131 -15.34 -1.28 -9.17
N GLN A 132 -15.85 -2.19 -9.98
CA GLN A 132 -15.43 -3.61 -9.95
C GLN A 132 -13.97 -3.75 -10.40
N VAL A 133 -13.59 -3.02 -11.44
CA VAL A 133 -12.21 -3.02 -11.95
C VAL A 133 -11.27 -2.39 -10.93
N ILE A 134 -11.64 -1.23 -10.38
CA ILE A 134 -10.87 -0.53 -9.34
C ILE A 134 -10.65 -1.45 -8.13
N ALA A 135 -11.71 -2.09 -7.64
CA ALA A 135 -11.63 -3.01 -6.51
C ALA A 135 -10.71 -4.21 -6.80
N SER A 136 -10.80 -4.79 -8.02
CA SER A 136 -9.95 -5.91 -8.42
C SER A 136 -8.49 -5.50 -8.57
N GLN A 137 -8.20 -4.33 -9.12
CA GLN A 137 -6.84 -3.80 -9.25
C GLN A 137 -6.24 -3.47 -7.87
N ALA A 138 -7.03 -2.86 -6.98
CA ALA A 138 -6.62 -2.60 -5.61
C ALA A 138 -6.25 -3.89 -4.87
N TYR A 139 -7.05 -4.95 -5.05
CA TYR A 139 -6.75 -6.25 -4.47
C TYR A 139 -5.45 -6.84 -5.03
N VAL A 140 -5.24 -6.77 -6.35
CA VAL A 140 -4.00 -7.25 -6.99
C VAL A 140 -2.78 -6.54 -6.41
N ILE A 141 -2.84 -5.21 -6.26
CA ILE A 141 -1.73 -4.43 -5.69
C ILE A 141 -1.52 -4.78 -4.22
N ALA A 142 -2.59 -4.76 -3.42
CA ALA A 142 -2.52 -5.06 -1.98
C ALA A 142 -1.96 -6.46 -1.70
N GLU A 143 -2.41 -7.47 -2.45
CA GLU A 143 -1.94 -8.84 -2.31
C GLU A 143 -0.47 -9.00 -2.73
N SER A 144 -0.05 -8.27 -3.76
CA SER A 144 1.35 -8.26 -4.21
C SER A 144 2.26 -7.62 -3.16
N LEU A 145 1.85 -6.51 -2.55
CA LEU A 145 2.57 -5.85 -1.45
C LEU A 145 2.68 -6.78 -0.24
N ARG A 146 1.56 -7.45 0.13
CA ARG A 146 1.54 -8.43 1.22
C ARG A 146 2.54 -9.57 0.98
N GLN A 147 2.59 -10.12 -0.24
CA GLN A 147 3.53 -11.19 -0.59
C GLN A 147 5.00 -10.73 -0.63
N CYS A 148 5.23 -9.44 -0.78
CA CYS A 148 6.57 -8.85 -0.70
C CYS A 148 6.97 -8.45 0.73
N GLY A 149 6.06 -8.54 1.71
CA GLY A 149 6.31 -8.10 3.08
C GLY A 149 6.38 -6.57 3.22
N ILE A 150 5.81 -5.83 2.26
CA ILE A 150 5.76 -4.37 2.28
C ILE A 150 4.56 -3.95 3.14
N PRO A 151 4.75 -3.15 4.21
CA PRO A 151 3.64 -2.59 4.97
C PRO A 151 2.79 -1.69 4.09
N TYR A 152 1.46 -1.85 4.15
CA TYR A 152 0.55 -1.05 3.33
C TYR A 152 -0.76 -0.77 4.04
N GLN A 153 -1.33 0.37 3.73
CA GLN A 153 -2.64 0.83 4.17
C GLN A 153 -3.56 0.97 2.95
N VAL A 154 -4.85 0.69 3.13
CA VAL A 154 -5.85 0.81 2.05
C VAL A 154 -7.01 1.65 2.54
N TYR A 155 -7.30 2.70 1.83
CA TYR A 155 -8.45 3.55 2.10
C TYR A 155 -9.08 4.07 0.80
N SER A 156 -10.33 4.46 0.87
CA SER A 156 -11.01 5.12 -0.23
C SER A 156 -11.48 6.50 0.17
N PHE A 157 -11.67 7.33 -0.84
CA PHE A 157 -12.38 8.58 -0.69
C PHE A 157 -13.59 8.63 -1.60
N CYS A 158 -14.62 9.29 -1.15
CA CYS A 158 -15.76 9.68 -1.98
C CYS A 158 -16.31 11.03 -1.51
N THR A 159 -16.94 11.75 -2.41
CA THR A 159 -17.66 12.98 -2.07
C THR A 159 -19.14 12.67 -2.10
N LEU A 160 -19.81 12.85 -0.96
CA LEU A 160 -21.25 12.71 -0.82
C LEU A 160 -21.82 14.05 -0.38
N ARG A 161 -22.57 14.72 -1.28
CA ARG A 161 -23.02 16.10 -1.08
C ARG A 161 -21.82 17.03 -0.80
N ASN A 162 -21.77 17.68 0.37
CA ASN A 162 -20.68 18.56 0.77
C ASN A 162 -19.66 17.90 1.71
N TYR A 163 -19.72 16.58 1.85
CA TYR A 163 -18.81 15.83 2.72
C TYR A 163 -17.83 15.01 1.88
N THR A 164 -16.54 15.10 2.20
CA THR A 164 -15.56 14.12 1.74
C THR A 164 -15.45 13.04 2.80
N VAL A 165 -15.75 11.81 2.42
CA VAL A 165 -15.72 10.64 3.28
C VAL A 165 -14.48 9.81 2.95
N LEU A 166 -13.62 9.62 3.94
CA LEU A 166 -12.50 8.70 3.88
C LEU A 166 -12.89 7.41 4.61
N THR A 167 -12.76 6.28 3.95
CA THR A 167 -13.04 4.97 4.55
C THR A 167 -11.78 4.14 4.59
N LEU A 168 -11.30 3.81 5.78
CA LEU A 168 -10.15 2.93 6.00
C LEU A 168 -10.62 1.48 5.91
N PHE A 169 -10.03 0.70 5.00
CA PHE A 169 -10.30 -0.74 4.83
C PHE A 169 -9.27 -1.60 5.53
N LYS A 170 -8.01 -1.20 5.49
CA LYS A 170 -6.90 -1.89 6.12
C LYS A 170 -5.88 -0.88 6.61
N ASP A 171 -5.46 -1.05 7.85
CA ASP A 171 -4.32 -0.35 8.46
C ASP A 171 -3.03 -1.16 8.25
N TYR A 172 -1.88 -0.55 8.55
CA TYR A 172 -0.55 -1.16 8.43
C TYR A 172 -0.38 -2.49 9.15
#